data_2a1ec8ec51ce99c02d96ffc44ea8cc4a
#
_entry.id   2a1ec8ec51ce99c02d96ffc44ea8cc4a
#
_cell.length_a   1.000
_cell.length_b   1.000
_cell.length_c   1.000
_cell.angle_alpha   90.00
_cell.angle_beta   90.00
_cell.angle_gamma   90.00
#
_symmetry.space_group_name_H-M   'P 1'
#
loop_
_entity.id
_entity.type
_entity.pdbx_description
1 polymer ?
#
loop_
_entity_poly.entity_id
_entity_poly.type
_entity_poly.pdbx_seq_one_letter_code
_entity_poly.pdbx_strand_id
1 'polypeptide(L)'
;MPGRITQLPGGVAMNIAMTLARFGLKPALLSAVGRDDEGVELIAACARLGLVTDYIYRSDDLPTDRYMAVEGANGLIAAIADAHSLEAAGDKILKPLRDGSLGSPTSPFTGPIALDGNLTLSLLDDIANDPAFDAADLRVAPASPGKAERLRPFLTCNRGTLYVNLEEAGLLCQADFTDSETAAKAMLDRGACRVLVTDGGSSATEASTRSLITLVPPRVTVARVTGAGDTFMAAHIAAESRGDTCEAALASALKAAATYVSGEPPL
;
A
#
# COMPACT_ATOMS: atom_id res chain seq x y z
N MET A 1 -8.57 34.04 -3.87
CA MET A 1 -7.19 33.94 -4.35
C MET A 1 -7.17 33.12 -5.64
N PRO A 2 -6.44 33.50 -6.69
CA PRO A 2 -6.28 32.67 -7.86
C PRO A 2 -5.48 31.40 -7.48
N GLY A 3 -5.92 30.25 -7.99
CA GLY A 3 -5.32 28.95 -7.74
C GLY A 3 -5.49 28.03 -8.96
N ARG A 4 -4.88 26.84 -8.91
CA ARG A 4 -5.04 25.80 -9.93
C ARG A 4 -5.69 24.58 -9.29
N ILE A 5 -6.69 24.01 -9.96
CA ILE A 5 -7.24 22.71 -9.61
C ILE A 5 -6.56 21.67 -10.49
N THR A 6 -6.00 20.64 -9.87
CA THR A 6 -5.40 19.49 -10.55
C THR A 6 -6.11 18.25 -10.08
N GLN A 7 -6.53 17.40 -11.01
CA GLN A 7 -7.14 16.11 -10.71
C GLN A 7 -6.19 15.00 -11.15
N LEU A 8 -5.94 14.07 -10.26
CA LEU A 8 -5.01 12.95 -10.46
C LEU A 8 -5.62 11.66 -9.89
N PRO A 9 -5.40 10.50 -10.52
CA PRO A 9 -5.65 9.23 -9.87
C PRO A 9 -4.88 9.14 -8.55
N GLY A 10 -5.52 8.63 -7.49
CA GLY A 10 -4.92 8.56 -6.17
C GLY A 10 -5.47 7.41 -5.33
N GLY A 11 -4.97 7.33 -4.11
CA GLY A 11 -5.23 6.25 -3.16
C GLY A 11 -4.03 5.31 -3.04
N VAL A 12 -3.86 4.68 -1.88
CA VAL A 12 -2.66 3.87 -1.56
C VAL A 12 -2.47 2.74 -2.57
N ALA A 13 -3.49 1.88 -2.77
CA ALA A 13 -3.43 0.79 -3.75
C ALA A 13 -3.13 1.30 -5.17
N MET A 14 -3.71 2.44 -5.56
CA MET A 14 -3.47 3.06 -6.86
C MET A 14 -2.02 3.56 -6.98
N ASN A 15 -1.47 4.21 -5.97
CA ASN A 15 -0.09 4.68 -5.96
C ASN A 15 0.90 3.51 -6.05
N ILE A 16 0.64 2.43 -5.31
CA ILE A 16 1.41 1.18 -5.39
C ILE A 16 1.34 0.60 -6.80
N ALA A 17 0.14 0.46 -7.38
CA ALA A 17 -0.06 -0.08 -8.72
C ALA A 17 0.63 0.75 -9.80
N MET A 18 0.49 2.09 -9.77
CA MET A 18 1.20 2.98 -10.70
C MET A 18 2.73 2.80 -10.61
N THR A 19 3.23 2.66 -9.39
CA THR A 19 4.69 2.48 -9.18
C THR A 19 5.14 1.11 -9.67
N LEU A 20 4.40 0.04 -9.41
CA LEU A 20 4.68 -1.30 -9.95
C LEU A 20 4.70 -1.31 -11.49
N ALA A 21 3.74 -0.60 -12.13
CA ALA A 21 3.71 -0.47 -13.58
C ALA A 21 4.95 0.24 -14.13
N ARG A 22 5.47 1.26 -13.45
CA ARG A 22 6.74 1.92 -13.81
C ARG A 22 7.95 0.99 -13.69
N PHE A 23 7.91 0.02 -12.79
CA PHE A 23 8.92 -1.05 -12.69
C PHE A 23 8.70 -2.20 -13.68
N GLY A 24 7.78 -2.05 -14.64
CA GLY A 24 7.54 -3.01 -15.73
C GLY A 24 6.61 -4.17 -15.37
N LEU A 25 5.98 -4.14 -14.21
CA LEU A 25 4.96 -5.11 -13.82
C LEU A 25 3.59 -4.72 -14.40
N LYS A 26 2.66 -5.67 -14.42
CA LYS A 26 1.27 -5.45 -14.86
C LYS A 26 0.30 -5.71 -13.72
N PRO A 27 0.17 -4.79 -12.77
CA PRO A 27 -0.71 -4.98 -11.63
C PRO A 27 -2.19 -4.93 -12.05
N ALA A 28 -2.98 -5.84 -11.49
CA ALA A 28 -4.44 -5.78 -11.54
C ALA A 28 -4.93 -4.97 -10.33
N LEU A 29 -5.77 -3.97 -10.58
CA LEU A 29 -6.34 -3.16 -9.52
C LEU A 29 -7.70 -3.73 -9.11
N LEU A 30 -7.83 -4.12 -7.84
CA LEU A 30 -9.07 -4.48 -7.20
C LEU A 30 -9.52 -3.32 -6.31
N SER A 31 -10.58 -2.64 -6.71
CA SER A 31 -11.10 -1.47 -6.02
C SER A 31 -12.57 -1.29 -6.37
N ALA A 32 -13.23 -0.29 -5.78
CA ALA A 32 -14.60 0.09 -6.12
C ALA A 32 -14.61 1.47 -6.77
N VAL A 33 -15.37 1.62 -7.86
CA VAL A 33 -15.67 2.91 -8.47
C VAL A 33 -17.13 2.96 -8.88
N GLY A 34 -17.71 4.16 -8.88
CA GLY A 34 -19.06 4.37 -9.39
C GLY A 34 -19.17 4.20 -10.89
N ARG A 35 -20.41 4.20 -11.40
CA ARG A 35 -20.71 4.31 -12.85
C ARG A 35 -20.91 5.76 -13.28
N ASP A 36 -20.33 6.70 -12.50
CA ASP A 36 -20.27 8.11 -12.80
C ASP A 36 -19.15 8.44 -13.79
N ASP A 37 -19.13 9.69 -14.26
CA ASP A 37 -18.14 10.16 -15.23
C ASP A 37 -16.72 10.10 -14.65
N GLU A 38 -16.57 10.36 -13.35
CA GLU A 38 -15.29 10.29 -12.65
C GLU A 38 -14.75 8.86 -12.62
N GLY A 39 -15.61 7.86 -12.41
CA GLY A 39 -15.23 6.45 -12.44
C GLY A 39 -14.82 6.00 -13.84
N VAL A 40 -15.47 6.50 -14.89
CA VAL A 40 -15.08 6.25 -16.28
C VAL A 40 -13.72 6.85 -16.57
N GLU A 41 -13.50 8.13 -16.19
CA GLU A 41 -12.24 8.82 -16.39
C GLU A 41 -11.09 8.17 -15.61
N LEU A 42 -11.34 7.78 -14.36
CA LEU A 42 -10.35 7.11 -13.51
C LEU A 42 -9.91 5.77 -14.11
N ILE A 43 -10.84 4.92 -14.55
CA ILE A 43 -10.51 3.65 -15.20
C ILE A 43 -9.71 3.86 -16.48
N ALA A 44 -10.10 4.84 -17.31
CA ALA A 44 -9.36 5.17 -18.52
C ALA A 44 -7.93 5.67 -18.19
N ALA A 45 -7.77 6.46 -17.12
CA ALA A 45 -6.46 6.90 -16.64
C ALA A 45 -5.61 5.71 -16.15
N CYS A 46 -6.19 4.79 -15.38
CA CYS A 46 -5.52 3.56 -14.92
C CYS A 46 -5.02 2.72 -16.11
N ALA A 47 -5.86 2.51 -17.11
CA ALA A 47 -5.50 1.74 -18.30
C ALA A 47 -4.34 2.41 -19.08
N ARG A 48 -4.35 3.75 -19.22
CA ARG A 48 -3.23 4.50 -19.85
C ARG A 48 -1.92 4.36 -19.08
N LEU A 49 -1.97 4.13 -17.77
CA LEU A 49 -0.81 3.88 -16.92
C LEU A 49 -0.33 2.42 -16.93
N GLY A 50 -0.97 1.55 -17.72
CA GLY A 50 -0.58 0.15 -17.88
C GLY A 50 -1.16 -0.80 -16.83
N LEU A 51 -2.17 -0.37 -16.05
CA LEU A 51 -2.84 -1.21 -15.07
C LEU A 51 -3.91 -2.09 -15.74
N VAL A 52 -4.11 -3.29 -15.22
CA VAL A 52 -5.26 -4.14 -15.58
C VAL A 52 -6.47 -3.67 -14.76
N THR A 53 -7.50 -3.21 -15.46
CA THR A 53 -8.69 -2.58 -14.87
C THR A 53 -9.95 -3.43 -14.96
N ASP A 54 -9.86 -4.60 -15.60
CA ASP A 54 -11.01 -5.49 -15.88
C ASP A 54 -11.68 -6.03 -14.62
N TYR A 55 -10.97 -5.99 -13.50
CA TYR A 55 -11.42 -6.53 -12.21
C TYR A 55 -11.91 -5.47 -11.22
N ILE A 56 -11.94 -4.19 -11.63
CA ILE A 56 -12.47 -3.13 -10.78
C ILE A 56 -13.98 -3.30 -10.63
N TYR A 57 -14.46 -3.36 -9.38
CA TYR A 57 -15.89 -3.40 -9.10
C TYR A 57 -16.55 -2.07 -9.47
N ARG A 58 -17.56 -2.14 -10.37
CA ARG A 58 -18.36 -0.98 -10.79
C ARG A 58 -19.67 -0.98 -10.00
N SER A 59 -19.83 -0.01 -9.11
CA SER A 59 -21.05 0.13 -8.31
C SER A 59 -22.12 0.91 -9.08
N ASP A 60 -23.37 0.45 -8.95
CA ASP A 60 -24.53 1.13 -9.52
C ASP A 60 -25.12 2.18 -8.56
N ASP A 61 -24.82 2.06 -7.26
CA ASP A 61 -25.43 2.82 -6.16
C ASP A 61 -24.43 3.62 -5.32
N LEU A 62 -23.13 3.46 -5.54
CA LEU A 62 -22.07 4.18 -4.84
C LEU A 62 -21.30 5.08 -5.82
N PRO A 63 -21.00 6.34 -5.46
CA PRO A 63 -20.20 7.23 -6.28
C PRO A 63 -18.73 6.80 -6.30
N THR A 64 -17.95 7.36 -7.21
CA THR A 64 -16.49 7.25 -7.18
C THR A 64 -15.92 8.06 -6.03
N ASP A 65 -15.09 7.44 -5.19
CA ASP A 65 -14.43 8.10 -4.06
C ASP A 65 -13.53 9.24 -4.50
N ARG A 66 -13.50 10.32 -3.70
CA ARG A 66 -12.74 11.53 -3.97
C ARG A 66 -11.96 11.96 -2.73
N TYR A 67 -10.76 12.46 -2.97
CA TYR A 67 -9.97 13.15 -1.96
C TYR A 67 -9.62 14.54 -2.47
N MET A 68 -10.02 15.57 -1.75
CA MET A 68 -9.71 16.96 -2.07
C MET A 68 -8.71 17.49 -1.06
N ALA A 69 -7.59 18.01 -1.55
CA ALA A 69 -6.61 18.71 -0.75
C ALA A 69 -6.52 20.19 -1.19
N VAL A 70 -6.50 21.07 -0.23
CA VAL A 70 -6.19 22.50 -0.45
C VAL A 70 -4.79 22.74 0.09
N GLU A 71 -3.87 23.04 -0.81
CA GLU A 71 -2.47 23.26 -0.48
C GLU A 71 -2.10 24.74 -0.64
N GLY A 72 -1.26 25.24 0.23
CA GLY A 72 -0.67 26.58 0.16
C GLY A 72 0.85 26.51 0.12
N ALA A 73 1.50 27.67 0.14
CA ALA A 73 2.97 27.75 0.14
C ALA A 73 3.63 27.01 1.32
N ASN A 74 2.90 26.82 2.41
CA ASN A 74 3.38 26.17 3.63
C ASN A 74 2.87 24.73 3.79
N GLY A 75 2.35 24.09 2.73
CA GLY A 75 1.84 22.74 2.74
C GLY A 75 0.30 22.65 2.78
N LEU A 76 -0.21 21.52 3.30
CA LEU A 76 -1.64 21.23 3.38
C LEU A 76 -2.37 22.19 4.33
N ILE A 77 -3.40 22.86 3.83
CA ILE A 77 -4.26 23.75 4.62
C ILE A 77 -5.50 23.01 5.09
N ALA A 78 -6.14 22.25 4.21
CA ALA A 78 -7.33 21.46 4.49
C ALA A 78 -7.44 20.28 3.55
N ALA A 79 -8.09 19.19 4.01
CA ALA A 79 -8.42 18.07 3.18
C ALA A 79 -9.82 17.54 3.51
N ILE A 80 -10.50 17.00 2.49
CA ILE A 80 -11.77 16.30 2.61
C ILE A 80 -11.60 14.96 1.93
N ALA A 81 -11.84 13.88 2.67
CA ALA A 81 -11.93 12.52 2.14
C ALA A 81 -13.41 12.12 2.03
N ASP A 82 -13.93 12.15 0.82
CA ASP A 82 -15.23 11.53 0.49
C ASP A 82 -14.93 10.15 -0.09
N ALA A 83 -14.66 9.18 0.81
CA ALA A 83 -14.09 7.87 0.51
C ALA A 83 -14.83 6.78 1.29
N HIS A 84 -16.12 6.63 1.01
CA HIS A 84 -16.99 5.66 1.67
C HIS A 84 -17.34 4.46 0.78
N SER A 85 -17.20 4.61 -0.54
CA SER A 85 -17.65 3.60 -1.49
C SER A 85 -16.80 2.34 -1.46
N LEU A 86 -15.49 2.46 -1.24
CA LEU A 86 -14.62 1.29 -1.07
C LEU A 86 -15.03 0.47 0.15
N GLU A 87 -15.26 1.11 1.30
CA GLU A 87 -15.68 0.43 2.52
C GLU A 87 -17.08 -0.19 2.36
N ALA A 88 -18.02 0.50 1.72
CA ALA A 88 -19.38 0.03 1.46
C ALA A 88 -19.43 -1.11 0.40
N ALA A 89 -18.50 -1.14 -0.54
CA ALA A 89 -18.36 -2.25 -1.49
C ALA A 89 -17.97 -3.56 -0.79
N GLY A 90 -17.16 -3.48 0.28
CA GLY A 90 -16.77 -4.61 1.09
C GLY A 90 -16.07 -5.71 0.27
N ASP A 91 -16.50 -6.95 0.43
CA ASP A 91 -15.89 -8.12 -0.22
C ASP A 91 -16.20 -8.23 -1.73
N LYS A 92 -17.09 -7.41 -2.28
CA LYS A 92 -17.38 -7.38 -3.72
C LYS A 92 -16.14 -7.16 -4.58
N ILE A 93 -15.15 -6.39 -4.06
CA ILE A 93 -13.87 -6.16 -4.74
C ILE A 93 -12.99 -7.41 -4.79
N LEU A 94 -13.21 -8.39 -3.91
CA LEU A 94 -12.45 -9.64 -3.85
C LEU A 94 -13.04 -10.75 -4.73
N LYS A 95 -14.20 -10.51 -5.36
CA LYS A 95 -14.85 -11.49 -6.21
C LYS A 95 -13.91 -12.13 -7.24
N PRO A 96 -13.04 -11.40 -7.96
CA PRO A 96 -12.14 -12.00 -8.94
C PRO A 96 -11.15 -13.03 -8.36
N LEU A 97 -10.87 -12.96 -7.06
CA LEU A 97 -10.01 -13.93 -6.35
C LEU A 97 -10.77 -15.18 -5.90
N ARG A 98 -12.10 -15.21 -6.07
CA ARG A 98 -12.98 -16.29 -5.63
C ARG A 98 -13.79 -16.94 -6.73
N ASP A 99 -14.02 -16.26 -7.88
CA ASP A 99 -14.90 -16.70 -8.96
C ASP A 99 -14.20 -17.40 -10.14
N GLY A 100 -12.89 -17.60 -10.04
CA GLY A 100 -12.06 -18.22 -11.08
C GLY A 100 -11.40 -17.24 -12.04
N SER A 101 -11.71 -15.94 -11.97
CA SER A 101 -11.09 -14.93 -12.86
C SER A 101 -9.61 -14.75 -12.58
N LEU A 102 -9.20 -14.64 -11.31
CA LEU A 102 -7.82 -14.58 -10.85
C LEU A 102 -7.47 -15.76 -9.94
N GLY A 103 -8.43 -16.28 -9.21
CA GLY A 103 -8.31 -17.41 -8.31
C GLY A 103 -9.67 -17.97 -7.90
N SER A 104 -9.66 -19.11 -7.21
CA SER A 104 -10.86 -19.75 -6.67
C SER A 104 -10.52 -20.48 -5.37
N PRO A 105 -11.52 -20.91 -4.56
CA PRO A 105 -11.25 -21.71 -3.36
C PRO A 105 -10.52 -23.03 -3.63
N THR A 106 -10.69 -23.61 -4.83
CA THR A 106 -10.01 -24.85 -5.25
C THR A 106 -8.68 -24.61 -5.98
N SER A 107 -8.41 -23.39 -6.41
CA SER A 107 -7.16 -22.96 -7.04
C SER A 107 -6.87 -21.52 -6.63
N PRO A 108 -6.39 -21.31 -5.39
CA PRO A 108 -6.11 -19.98 -4.86
C PRO A 108 -5.08 -19.22 -5.70
N PHE A 109 -5.19 -17.91 -5.71
CA PHE A 109 -4.18 -17.05 -6.33
C PHE A 109 -2.84 -17.16 -5.58
N THR A 110 -1.74 -17.33 -6.31
CA THR A 110 -0.40 -17.59 -5.73
C THR A 110 0.58 -16.42 -5.83
N GLY A 111 0.16 -15.33 -6.45
CA GLY A 111 1.02 -14.14 -6.65
C GLY A 111 0.99 -13.18 -5.46
N PRO A 112 1.76 -12.07 -5.55
CA PRO A 112 1.71 -11.01 -4.56
C PRO A 112 0.36 -10.27 -4.62
N ILE A 113 -0.21 -10.00 -3.45
CA ILE A 113 -1.39 -9.16 -3.26
C ILE A 113 -1.03 -8.01 -2.32
N ALA A 114 -1.02 -6.79 -2.86
CA ALA A 114 -0.84 -5.58 -2.06
C ALA A 114 -2.20 -5.14 -1.49
N LEU A 115 -2.28 -5.00 -0.18
CA LEU A 115 -3.46 -4.56 0.57
C LEU A 115 -3.16 -3.25 1.28
N ASP A 116 -4.17 -2.41 1.43
CA ASP A 116 -4.04 -1.18 2.20
C ASP A 116 -5.11 -1.03 3.30
N GLY A 117 -4.82 -0.22 4.30
CA GLY A 117 -5.69 0.04 5.44
C GLY A 117 -6.94 0.89 5.12
N ASN A 118 -7.23 1.19 3.84
CA ASN A 118 -8.54 1.73 3.46
C ASN A 118 -9.62 0.65 3.50
N LEU A 119 -9.23 -0.63 3.39
CA LEU A 119 -10.14 -1.74 3.69
C LEU A 119 -10.56 -1.72 5.16
N THR A 120 -11.75 -2.18 5.45
CA THR A 120 -12.23 -2.27 6.84
C THR A 120 -11.45 -3.31 7.64
N LEU A 121 -11.40 -3.15 8.96
CA LEU A 121 -10.78 -4.16 9.85
C LEU A 121 -11.40 -5.55 9.62
N SER A 122 -12.73 -5.63 9.48
CA SER A 122 -13.43 -6.90 9.24
C SER A 122 -12.96 -7.54 7.92
N LEU A 123 -12.85 -6.78 6.83
CA LEU A 123 -12.43 -7.33 5.55
C LEU A 123 -10.96 -7.76 5.57
N LEU A 124 -10.10 -7.03 6.27
CA LEU A 124 -8.69 -7.40 6.46
C LEU A 124 -8.55 -8.66 7.33
N ASP A 125 -9.41 -8.81 8.35
CA ASP A 125 -9.47 -10.02 9.18
C ASP A 125 -9.95 -11.23 8.37
N ASP A 126 -10.97 -11.05 7.54
CA ASP A 126 -11.45 -12.09 6.61
C ASP A 126 -10.32 -12.53 5.66
N ILE A 127 -9.59 -11.58 5.04
CA ILE A 127 -8.46 -11.90 4.14
C ILE A 127 -7.35 -12.64 4.89
N ALA A 128 -7.05 -12.22 6.12
CA ALA A 128 -6.00 -12.84 6.93
C ALA A 128 -6.30 -14.30 7.29
N ASN A 129 -7.58 -14.67 7.37
CA ASN A 129 -8.03 -15.99 7.85
C ASN A 129 -8.72 -16.85 6.76
N ASP A 130 -9.02 -16.32 5.57
CA ASP A 130 -9.68 -17.07 4.49
C ASP A 130 -8.69 -17.95 3.74
N PRO A 131 -8.94 -19.28 3.64
CA PRO A 131 -8.12 -20.20 2.87
C PRO A 131 -7.93 -19.83 1.39
N ALA A 132 -8.81 -19.03 0.81
CA ALA A 132 -8.67 -18.53 -0.56
C ALA A 132 -7.40 -17.68 -0.75
N PHE A 133 -6.81 -17.17 0.32
CA PHE A 133 -5.58 -16.37 0.31
C PHE A 133 -4.36 -17.13 0.86
N ASP A 134 -4.48 -18.43 1.20
CA ASP A 134 -3.40 -19.19 1.82
C ASP A 134 -2.14 -19.29 0.97
N ALA A 135 -2.29 -19.32 -0.34
CA ALA A 135 -1.19 -19.39 -1.29
C ALA A 135 -0.68 -18.01 -1.75
N ALA A 136 -1.36 -16.93 -1.38
CA ALA A 136 -0.99 -15.59 -1.79
C ALA A 136 0.15 -15.00 -0.94
N ASP A 137 1.03 -14.25 -1.57
CA ASP A 137 2.04 -13.44 -0.90
C ASP A 137 1.41 -12.09 -0.51
N LEU A 138 0.90 -12.02 0.71
CA LEU A 138 0.20 -10.84 1.22
C LEU A 138 1.19 -9.75 1.61
N ARG A 139 1.02 -8.56 1.07
CA ARG A 139 1.81 -7.35 1.33
C ARG A 139 0.86 -6.28 1.84
N VAL A 140 1.05 -5.79 3.05
CA VAL A 140 0.03 -4.97 3.74
C VAL A 140 0.63 -3.68 4.26
N ALA A 141 0.01 -2.55 3.91
CA ALA A 141 0.40 -1.23 4.41
C ALA A 141 -0.81 -0.49 4.98
N PRO A 142 -0.67 0.33 6.03
CA PRO A 142 -1.73 1.23 6.46
C PRO A 142 -1.90 2.36 5.43
N ALA A 143 -3.10 2.90 5.33
CA ALA A 143 -3.35 4.05 4.47
C ALA A 143 -2.94 5.37 5.15
N SER A 144 -2.86 5.34 6.47
CA SER A 144 -2.44 6.46 7.31
C SER A 144 -2.25 5.96 8.75
N PRO A 145 -1.56 6.73 9.63
CA PRO A 145 -1.45 6.38 11.05
C PRO A 145 -2.79 6.09 11.72
N GLY A 146 -3.83 6.90 11.43
CA GLY A 146 -5.18 6.70 11.98
C GLY A 146 -5.87 5.39 11.55
N LYS A 147 -5.35 4.70 10.54
CA LYS A 147 -5.85 3.41 10.05
C LYS A 147 -4.89 2.24 10.35
N ALA A 148 -3.76 2.50 11.01
CA ALA A 148 -2.75 1.47 11.29
C ALA A 148 -3.33 0.29 12.08
N GLU A 149 -4.20 0.54 13.06
CA GLU A 149 -4.82 -0.51 13.87
C GLU A 149 -5.69 -1.49 13.08
N ARG A 150 -6.11 -1.14 11.85
CA ARG A 150 -6.83 -2.06 10.96
C ARG A 150 -5.97 -3.26 10.52
N LEU A 151 -4.64 -3.13 10.62
CA LEU A 151 -3.69 -4.19 10.25
C LEU A 151 -3.45 -5.21 11.39
N ARG A 152 -4.10 -5.07 12.54
CA ARG A 152 -3.94 -6.01 13.68
C ARG A 152 -4.10 -7.48 13.34
N PRO A 153 -5.00 -7.91 12.44
CA PRO A 153 -5.08 -9.32 12.04
C PRO A 153 -3.77 -9.89 11.55
N PHE A 154 -2.96 -9.09 10.85
CA PHE A 154 -1.67 -9.50 10.30
C PHE A 154 -0.52 -9.52 11.34
N LEU A 155 -0.74 -9.05 12.56
CA LEU A 155 0.18 -9.26 13.68
C LEU A 155 0.07 -10.67 14.28
N THR A 156 -1.07 -11.36 14.10
CA THR A 156 -1.35 -12.61 14.80
C THR A 156 -1.58 -13.80 13.89
N CYS A 157 -1.89 -13.59 12.60
CA CYS A 157 -2.16 -14.68 11.66
C CYS A 157 -0.88 -15.38 11.14
N ASN A 158 0.31 -14.91 11.53
CA ASN A 158 1.62 -15.42 11.07
C ASN A 158 1.74 -15.46 9.52
N ARG A 159 1.14 -14.48 8.84
CA ARG A 159 1.11 -14.37 7.39
C ARG A 159 1.33 -12.93 6.95
N GLY A 160 1.85 -12.79 5.74
CA GLY A 160 2.04 -11.51 5.08
C GLY A 160 3.28 -10.75 5.55
N THR A 161 3.55 -9.69 4.82
CA THR A 161 4.61 -8.72 5.10
C THR A 161 3.98 -7.38 5.39
N LEU A 162 4.24 -6.81 6.57
CA LEU A 162 3.75 -5.50 6.96
C LEU A 162 4.76 -4.41 6.54
N TYR A 163 4.25 -3.34 5.93
CA TYR A 163 5.01 -2.14 5.58
C TYR A 163 4.45 -0.98 6.39
N VAL A 164 5.22 -0.48 7.33
CA VAL A 164 4.80 0.58 8.26
C VAL A 164 5.92 1.59 8.47
N ASN A 165 5.57 2.79 8.89
CA ASN A 165 6.54 3.72 9.45
C ASN A 165 6.64 3.56 10.97
N LEU A 166 7.55 4.31 11.60
CA LEU A 166 7.83 4.21 13.03
C LEU A 166 6.60 4.55 13.89
N GLU A 167 5.82 5.58 13.50
CA GLU A 167 4.59 5.97 14.17
C GLU A 167 3.52 4.87 14.08
N GLU A 168 3.32 4.32 12.91
CA GLU A 168 2.36 3.24 12.65
C GLU A 168 2.72 1.95 13.39
N ALA A 169 4.01 1.62 13.46
CA ALA A 169 4.51 0.52 14.29
C ALA A 169 4.21 0.77 15.78
N GLY A 170 4.38 2.01 16.24
CA GLY A 170 4.05 2.43 17.59
C GLY A 170 2.56 2.23 17.92
N LEU A 171 1.67 2.65 17.03
CA LEU A 171 0.23 2.46 17.17
C LEU A 171 -0.16 0.98 17.20
N LEU A 172 0.38 0.16 16.30
CA LEU A 172 0.15 -1.28 16.27
C LEU A 172 0.66 -1.98 17.53
N CYS A 173 1.81 -1.54 18.02
CA CYS A 173 2.45 -2.10 19.18
C CYS A 173 2.00 -1.47 20.51
N GLN A 174 1.24 -0.37 20.49
CA GLN A 174 0.88 0.42 21.68
C GLN A 174 2.13 0.76 22.51
N ALA A 175 3.17 1.24 21.83
CA ALA A 175 4.48 1.56 22.39
C ALA A 175 5.16 2.66 21.58
N ASP A 176 6.03 3.41 22.23
CA ASP A 176 6.87 4.41 21.57
C ASP A 176 8.22 3.79 21.19
N PHE A 177 8.68 4.06 19.97
CA PHE A 177 9.96 3.60 19.45
C PHE A 177 10.83 4.78 18.99
N THR A 178 12.13 4.65 19.17
CA THR A 178 13.12 5.64 18.78
C THR A 178 13.84 5.29 17.49
N ASP A 179 13.69 4.04 17.01
CA ASP A 179 14.35 3.54 15.82
C ASP A 179 13.57 2.38 15.19
N SER A 180 13.82 2.16 13.89
CA SER A 180 13.13 1.15 13.08
C SER A 180 13.44 -0.29 13.50
N GLU A 181 14.66 -0.55 14.03
CA GLU A 181 15.06 -1.90 14.43
C GLU A 181 14.33 -2.37 15.68
N THR A 182 14.26 -1.51 16.69
CA THR A 182 13.51 -1.80 17.93
C THR A 182 12.03 -2.00 17.64
N ALA A 183 11.44 -1.16 16.78
CA ALA A 183 10.05 -1.29 16.35
C ALA A 183 9.80 -2.60 15.59
N ALA A 184 10.68 -2.95 14.66
CA ALA A 184 10.55 -4.18 13.88
C ALA A 184 10.61 -5.44 14.76
N LYS A 185 11.55 -5.49 15.73
CA LYS A 185 11.64 -6.58 16.70
C LYS A 185 10.37 -6.69 17.54
N ALA A 186 9.84 -5.57 18.04
CA ALA A 186 8.63 -5.55 18.84
C ALA A 186 7.39 -6.03 18.04
N MET A 187 7.32 -5.76 16.76
CA MET A 187 6.25 -6.29 15.89
C MET A 187 6.37 -7.80 15.69
N LEU A 188 7.59 -8.33 15.49
CA LEU A 188 7.82 -9.79 15.43
C LEU A 188 7.44 -10.48 16.75
N ASP A 189 7.79 -9.89 17.89
CA ASP A 189 7.45 -10.42 19.22
C ASP A 189 5.91 -10.47 19.44
N ARG A 190 5.14 -9.65 18.71
CA ARG A 190 3.67 -9.70 18.71
C ARG A 190 3.09 -10.69 17.72
N GLY A 191 3.92 -11.36 16.93
CA GLY A 191 3.50 -12.43 16.03
C GLY A 191 3.49 -12.06 14.54
N ALA A 192 3.95 -10.87 14.15
CA ALA A 192 4.12 -10.54 12.74
C ALA A 192 5.13 -11.52 12.07
N CYS A 193 4.80 -11.99 10.87
CA CYS A 193 5.67 -12.91 10.12
C CYS A 193 6.91 -12.21 9.56
N ARG A 194 6.71 -11.04 8.95
CA ARG A 194 7.74 -10.20 8.33
C ARG A 194 7.29 -8.75 8.36
N VAL A 195 8.20 -7.86 8.65
CA VAL A 195 7.92 -6.42 8.74
C VAL A 195 9.02 -5.60 8.06
N LEU A 196 8.61 -4.51 7.44
CA LEU A 196 9.51 -3.43 7.01
C LEU A 196 9.07 -2.15 7.74
N VAL A 197 9.94 -1.63 8.57
CA VAL A 197 9.69 -0.40 9.33
C VAL A 197 10.58 0.70 8.78
N THR A 198 9.98 1.81 8.34
CA THR A 198 10.68 3.00 7.87
C THR A 198 10.66 4.11 8.92
N ASP A 199 11.71 4.94 8.95
CA ASP A 199 11.83 6.09 9.84
C ASP A 199 12.28 7.33 9.05
N GLY A 200 11.43 7.78 8.13
CA GLY A 200 11.68 8.95 7.30
C GLY A 200 13.05 8.92 6.60
N GLY A 201 13.91 9.89 6.90
CA GLY A 201 15.28 9.97 6.39
C GLY A 201 16.31 9.24 7.24
N SER A 202 15.90 8.57 8.31
CA SER A 202 16.75 7.76 9.18
C SER A 202 16.94 6.34 8.61
N SER A 203 16.99 5.31 9.43
CA SER A 203 17.12 3.93 8.96
C SER A 203 15.78 3.32 8.61
N ALA A 204 15.78 2.31 7.75
CA ALA A 204 14.68 1.36 7.62
C ALA A 204 15.17 -0.04 7.93
N THR A 205 14.31 -0.81 8.59
CA THR A 205 14.62 -2.18 8.99
C THR A 205 13.62 -3.15 8.39
N GLU A 206 14.13 -4.17 7.73
CA GLU A 206 13.40 -5.37 7.38
C GLU A 206 13.72 -6.46 8.40
N ALA A 207 12.69 -7.04 8.99
CA ALA A 207 12.83 -8.10 9.98
C ALA A 207 11.87 -9.26 9.73
N SER A 208 12.38 -10.46 9.96
CA SER A 208 11.63 -11.72 9.96
C SER A 208 12.22 -12.66 11.01
N THR A 209 11.64 -13.84 11.19
CA THR A 209 12.24 -14.88 12.07
C THR A 209 13.61 -15.36 11.61
N ARG A 210 14.03 -15.06 10.37
CA ARG A 210 15.28 -15.55 9.76
C ARG A 210 16.33 -14.46 9.54
N SER A 211 15.93 -13.21 9.47
CA SER A 211 16.81 -12.09 9.09
C SER A 211 16.40 -10.80 9.75
N LEU A 212 17.39 -9.97 10.03
CA LEU A 212 17.25 -8.59 10.47
C LEU A 212 18.26 -7.77 9.67
N ILE A 213 17.76 -6.84 8.85
CA ILE A 213 18.58 -6.01 7.96
C ILE A 213 18.16 -4.57 8.17
N THR A 214 19.10 -3.71 8.52
CA THR A 214 18.87 -2.28 8.69
C THR A 214 19.75 -1.50 7.71
N LEU A 215 19.15 -0.65 6.90
CA LEU A 215 19.83 0.20 5.93
C LEU A 215 19.42 1.66 6.11
N VAL A 216 20.30 2.56 5.70
CA VAL A 216 20.05 4.02 5.70
C VAL A 216 19.72 4.48 4.27
N PRO A 217 18.65 5.26 4.07
CA PRO A 217 18.30 5.78 2.76
C PRO A 217 19.34 6.78 2.24
N PRO A 218 19.44 6.99 0.92
CA PRO A 218 20.21 8.08 0.34
C PRO A 218 19.69 9.43 0.86
N ARG A 219 20.63 10.35 1.15
CA ARG A 219 20.28 11.73 1.55
C ARG A 219 19.81 12.52 0.34
N VAL A 220 18.63 13.12 0.46
CA VAL A 220 18.02 13.94 -0.60
C VAL A 220 17.38 15.19 -0.02
N THR A 221 17.18 16.20 -0.86
CA THR A 221 16.33 17.35 -0.49
C THR A 221 14.86 16.94 -0.62
N VAL A 222 14.09 17.12 0.44
CA VAL A 222 12.69 16.74 0.49
C VAL A 222 11.82 17.77 -0.24
N ALA A 223 11.20 17.37 -1.34
CA ALA A 223 10.21 18.15 -2.09
C ALA A 223 8.78 17.70 -1.81
N ARG A 224 8.57 16.42 -1.50
CA ARG A 224 7.26 15.84 -1.15
C ARG A 224 7.44 14.60 -0.27
N VAL A 225 6.43 14.29 0.56
CA VAL A 225 6.46 13.14 1.47
C VAL A 225 5.34 12.15 1.16
N THR A 226 4.13 12.65 0.86
CA THR A 226 2.95 11.80 0.58
C THR A 226 3.21 10.87 -0.59
N GLY A 227 2.99 9.56 -0.38
CA GLY A 227 3.25 8.51 -1.37
C GLY A 227 4.66 7.91 -1.32
N ALA A 228 5.53 8.37 -0.40
CA ALA A 228 6.85 7.77 -0.22
C ALA A 228 6.77 6.31 0.26
N GLY A 229 5.87 6.00 1.21
CA GLY A 229 5.61 4.66 1.69
C GLY A 229 5.07 3.74 0.59
N ASP A 230 4.14 4.23 -0.23
CA ASP A 230 3.59 3.48 -1.37
C ASP A 230 4.68 3.14 -2.39
N THR A 231 5.56 4.13 -2.66
CA THR A 231 6.71 3.96 -3.57
C THR A 231 7.72 2.96 -3.00
N PHE A 232 8.01 3.05 -1.70
CA PHE A 232 8.89 2.10 -1.01
C PHE A 232 8.37 0.67 -1.11
N MET A 233 7.10 0.45 -0.76
CA MET A 233 6.46 -0.86 -0.83
C MET A 233 6.46 -1.43 -2.25
N ALA A 234 6.07 -0.64 -3.24
CA ALA A 234 6.02 -1.07 -4.63
C ALA A 234 7.42 -1.43 -5.18
N ALA A 235 8.43 -0.62 -4.87
CA ALA A 235 9.80 -0.88 -5.29
C ALA A 235 10.37 -2.16 -4.64
N HIS A 236 10.05 -2.40 -3.35
CA HIS A 236 10.42 -3.61 -2.66
C HIS A 236 9.79 -4.86 -3.31
N ILE A 237 8.47 -4.82 -3.55
CA ILE A 237 7.74 -5.92 -4.24
C ILE A 237 8.34 -6.17 -5.63
N ALA A 238 8.63 -5.12 -6.39
CA ALA A 238 9.22 -5.25 -7.72
C ALA A 238 10.62 -5.87 -7.68
N ALA A 239 11.45 -5.50 -6.70
CA ALA A 239 12.78 -6.06 -6.51
C ALA A 239 12.74 -7.55 -6.18
N GLU A 240 11.90 -7.95 -5.23
CA GLU A 240 11.72 -9.37 -4.89
C GLU A 240 11.13 -10.18 -6.05
N SER A 241 10.21 -9.59 -6.84
CA SER A 241 9.66 -10.25 -8.03
C SER A 241 10.72 -10.53 -9.12
N ARG A 242 11.84 -9.81 -9.10
CA ARG A 242 13.02 -10.08 -9.95
C ARG A 242 13.97 -11.12 -9.36
N GLY A 243 13.74 -11.56 -8.12
CA GLY A 243 14.61 -12.49 -7.40
C GLY A 243 15.75 -11.82 -6.64
N ASP A 244 15.68 -10.51 -6.39
CA ASP A 244 16.66 -9.81 -5.58
C ASP A 244 16.66 -10.36 -4.13
N THR A 245 17.82 -10.33 -3.46
CA THR A 245 17.93 -10.68 -2.04
C THR A 245 17.19 -9.65 -1.18
N CYS A 246 16.83 -10.02 0.07
CA CYS A 246 16.16 -9.09 1.00
C CYS A 246 16.94 -7.75 1.14
N GLU A 247 18.28 -7.83 1.28
CA GLU A 247 19.11 -6.62 1.38
C GLU A 247 19.07 -5.76 0.11
N ALA A 248 19.15 -6.39 -1.08
CA ALA A 248 19.09 -5.69 -2.35
C ALA A 248 17.69 -5.10 -2.59
N ALA A 249 16.63 -5.82 -2.20
CA ALA A 249 15.25 -5.33 -2.30
C ALA A 249 15.01 -4.14 -1.36
N LEU A 250 15.48 -4.20 -0.12
CA LEU A 250 15.40 -3.09 0.83
C LEU A 250 16.17 -1.88 0.32
N ALA A 251 17.39 -2.07 -0.21
CA ALA A 251 18.20 -0.97 -0.78
C ALA A 251 17.52 -0.34 -2.00
N SER A 252 16.90 -1.15 -2.88
CA SER A 252 16.14 -0.68 -4.04
C SER A 252 14.92 0.13 -3.61
N ALA A 253 14.19 -0.33 -2.60
CA ALA A 253 13.03 0.36 -2.04
C ALA A 253 13.40 1.73 -1.45
N LEU A 254 14.48 1.79 -0.66
CA LEU A 254 14.99 3.03 -0.08
C LEU A 254 15.43 4.04 -1.15
N LYS A 255 16.12 3.56 -2.18
CA LYS A 255 16.54 4.40 -3.31
C LYS A 255 15.34 4.97 -4.05
N ALA A 256 14.34 4.14 -4.36
CA ALA A 256 13.14 4.56 -5.07
C ALA A 256 12.33 5.60 -4.24
N ALA A 257 12.15 5.36 -2.94
CA ALA A 257 11.49 6.29 -2.04
C ALA A 257 12.25 7.63 -1.95
N ALA A 258 13.58 7.61 -1.84
CA ALA A 258 14.41 8.82 -1.82
C ALA A 258 14.29 9.62 -3.12
N THR A 259 14.37 8.97 -4.29
CA THR A 259 14.14 9.60 -5.60
C THR A 259 12.74 10.21 -5.70
N TYR A 260 11.72 9.50 -5.23
CA TYR A 260 10.36 10.02 -5.21
C TYR A 260 10.23 11.27 -4.33
N VAL A 261 10.81 11.24 -3.12
CA VAL A 261 10.75 12.34 -2.14
C VAL A 261 11.50 13.58 -2.64
N SER A 262 12.57 13.42 -3.42
CA SER A 262 13.32 14.54 -4.03
C SER A 262 12.53 15.28 -5.10
N GLY A 263 11.41 14.73 -5.56
CA GLY A 263 10.63 15.31 -6.67
C GLY A 263 11.18 14.97 -8.05
N GLU A 264 12.25 14.18 -8.12
CA GLU A 264 12.76 13.68 -9.40
C GLU A 264 11.77 12.66 -9.99
N PRO A 265 11.67 12.56 -11.33
CA PRO A 265 10.89 11.51 -11.94
C PRO A 265 11.50 10.16 -11.50
N PRO A 266 10.67 9.18 -11.12
CA PRO A 266 11.17 7.83 -10.85
C PRO A 266 11.86 7.28 -12.09
N LEU A 267 12.99 6.60 -11.86
CA LEU A 267 13.84 5.99 -12.89
C LEU A 267 13.08 4.95 -13.70
#